data_04e9ead1a72da12de58a9d6d54a4c922
#
_entry.id   04e9ead1a72da12de58a9d6d54a4c922
#
_cell.length_a   1.000
_cell.length_b   1.000
_cell.length_c   1.000
_cell.angle_alpha   90.00
_cell.angle_beta   90.00
_cell.angle_gamma   90.00
#
_symmetry.space_group_name_H-M   'P 1'
#
loop_
_entity.id
_entity.type
_entity.pdbx_description
1 polymer ?
#
loop_
_entity_poly.entity_id
_entity_poly.type
_entity_poly.pdbx_seq_one_letter_code
_entity_poly.pdbx_strand_id
1 'polypeptide(L)'
;MFFDADVFLTFVEDCKARGINCPIVPGLMCINAYPGFKKMTKFCNTRVPKALEEKMESIKNDEKAVKAFGIEFGVEICKKLIDGGVSGLHFYTLNLEKVVYGILDGLGISNNLTGRSNEADASTMAAVGSAWARVGDVVKSVYGTGVVDEIRPDGAAVITMDKWELAFGQKPTAVLQPGAFSKIF
;
A
#
# COMPACT_ATOMS: atom_id res chain seq x y z
N MET A 1 14.34 -1.08 6.51
CA MET A 1 13.32 -0.79 7.52
C MET A 1 13.84 0.30 8.46
N PHE A 2 13.05 1.28 8.81
CA PHE A 2 13.37 2.42 9.67
C PHE A 2 12.10 2.88 10.39
N PHE A 3 12.28 3.64 11.48
CA PHE A 3 11.23 4.28 12.27
C PHE A 3 11.50 5.77 12.48
N ASP A 4 12.36 6.35 11.66
CA ASP A 4 12.70 7.77 11.68
C ASP A 4 12.74 8.27 10.23
N ALA A 5 11.81 9.17 9.88
CA ALA A 5 11.72 9.71 8.54
C ALA A 5 12.95 10.53 8.13
N ASP A 6 13.58 11.24 9.09
CA ASP A 6 14.75 12.07 8.80
C ASP A 6 15.94 11.24 8.34
N VAL A 7 16.12 10.05 8.95
CA VAL A 7 17.16 9.09 8.54
C VAL A 7 16.96 8.68 7.08
N PHE A 8 15.71 8.42 6.66
CA PHE A 8 15.42 8.06 5.28
C PHE A 8 15.62 9.24 4.33
N LEU A 9 15.13 10.43 4.68
CA LEU A 9 15.25 11.62 3.84
C LEU A 9 16.73 12.02 3.63
N THR A 10 17.53 12.00 4.70
CA THR A 10 18.98 12.24 4.59
C THR A 10 19.65 11.20 3.67
N PHE A 11 19.27 9.92 3.79
CA PHE A 11 19.78 8.88 2.89
C PHE A 11 19.43 9.16 1.42
N VAL A 12 18.19 9.63 1.13
CA VAL A 12 17.78 9.99 -0.23
C VAL A 12 18.60 11.18 -0.76
N GLU A 13 18.85 12.19 0.07
CA GLU A 13 19.71 13.33 -0.29
C GLU A 13 21.14 12.89 -0.61
N ASP A 14 21.73 12.03 0.20
CA ASP A 14 23.05 11.46 -0.04
C ASP A 14 23.11 10.66 -1.34
N CYS A 15 22.07 9.89 -1.64
CA CYS A 15 21.97 9.16 -2.91
C CYS A 15 21.92 10.11 -4.11
N LYS A 16 21.10 11.15 -4.04
CA LYS A 16 21.00 12.18 -5.09
C LYS A 16 22.33 12.91 -5.30
N ALA A 17 23.00 13.29 -4.21
CA ALA A 17 24.32 13.94 -4.28
C ALA A 17 25.39 13.07 -4.96
N ARG A 18 25.23 11.76 -4.94
CA ARG A 18 26.09 10.78 -5.63
C ARG A 18 25.63 10.44 -7.05
N GLY A 19 24.64 11.14 -7.59
CA GLY A 19 24.12 10.93 -8.94
C GLY A 19 23.13 9.78 -9.10
N ILE A 20 22.57 9.25 -8.01
CA ILE A 20 21.51 8.23 -8.07
C ILE A 20 20.19 8.95 -8.32
N ASN A 21 19.64 8.79 -9.54
CA ASN A 21 18.42 9.48 -9.99
C ASN A 21 17.19 8.56 -10.08
N CYS A 22 17.31 7.28 -9.73
CA CYS A 22 16.16 6.38 -9.70
C CYS A 22 15.26 6.70 -8.50
N PRO A 23 13.95 6.41 -8.59
CA PRO A 23 13.04 6.53 -7.46
C PRO A 23 13.49 5.66 -6.27
N ILE A 24 13.56 6.27 -5.08
CA ILE A 24 13.86 5.58 -3.83
C ILE A 24 12.59 5.56 -2.99
N VAL A 25 11.98 4.38 -2.85
CA VAL A 25 10.69 4.21 -2.18
C VAL A 25 10.92 3.74 -0.74
N PRO A 26 10.42 4.47 0.28
CA PRO A 26 10.53 4.04 1.67
C PRO A 26 9.68 2.80 1.95
N GLY A 27 10.30 1.79 2.58
CA GLY A 27 9.61 0.60 3.06
C GLY A 27 9.22 0.75 4.53
N LEU A 28 7.92 0.79 4.80
CA LEU A 28 7.33 1.03 6.12
C LEU A 28 6.79 -0.26 6.72
N MET A 29 7.22 -0.58 7.92
CA MET A 29 6.67 -1.68 8.69
C MET A 29 5.58 -1.15 9.62
N CYS A 30 4.35 -1.67 9.44
CA CYS A 30 3.21 -1.30 10.27
C CYS A 30 3.28 -1.96 11.64
N ILE A 31 3.07 -1.18 12.72
CA ILE A 31 3.06 -1.67 14.09
C ILE A 31 1.67 -2.22 14.40
N ASN A 32 1.52 -3.54 14.40
CA ASN A 32 0.25 -4.23 14.69
C ASN A 32 0.17 -4.77 16.12
N ALA A 33 1.31 -5.23 16.67
CA ALA A 33 1.41 -5.82 18.00
C ALA A 33 2.81 -5.63 18.57
N TYR A 34 2.92 -5.47 19.91
CA TYR A 34 4.20 -5.26 20.58
C TYR A 34 5.19 -6.42 20.37
N PRO A 35 4.82 -7.71 20.51
CA PRO A 35 5.77 -8.81 20.29
C PRO A 35 6.32 -8.85 18.86
N GLY A 36 5.48 -8.58 17.85
CA GLY A 36 5.88 -8.50 16.44
C GLY A 36 6.87 -7.35 16.21
N PHE A 37 6.58 -6.17 16.76
CA PHE A 37 7.47 -5.02 16.72
C PHE A 37 8.85 -5.34 17.29
N LYS A 38 8.93 -5.88 18.52
CA LYS A 38 10.21 -6.24 19.16
C LYS A 38 10.97 -7.33 18.39
N LYS A 39 10.26 -8.36 17.88
CA LYS A 39 10.88 -9.43 17.10
C LYS A 39 11.51 -8.88 15.81
N MET A 40 10.78 -8.05 15.06
CA MET A 40 11.26 -7.52 13.79
C MET A 40 12.36 -6.48 13.95
N THR A 41 12.26 -5.60 14.92
CA THR A 41 13.32 -4.61 15.21
C THR A 41 14.63 -5.29 15.62
N LYS A 42 14.54 -6.36 16.43
CA LYS A 42 15.69 -7.17 16.82
C LYS A 42 16.27 -7.94 15.62
N PHE A 43 15.42 -8.59 14.84
CA PHE A 43 15.83 -9.39 13.67
C PHE A 43 16.55 -8.53 12.61
N CYS A 44 15.99 -7.36 12.30
CA CYS A 44 16.55 -6.44 11.31
C CYS A 44 17.62 -5.51 11.88
N ASN A 45 17.97 -5.64 13.14
CA ASN A 45 18.89 -4.72 13.86
C ASN A 45 18.55 -3.23 13.61
N THR A 46 17.25 -2.92 13.65
CA THR A 46 16.74 -1.59 13.31
C THR A 46 16.89 -0.64 14.50
N ARG A 47 17.45 0.54 14.24
CA ARG A 47 17.47 1.62 15.22
C ARG A 47 16.05 2.10 15.47
N VAL A 48 15.61 2.04 16.72
CA VAL A 48 14.32 2.54 17.17
C VAL A 48 14.52 3.85 17.91
N PRO A 49 13.82 4.94 17.57
CA PRO A 49 13.87 6.19 18.36
C PRO A 49 13.44 5.92 19.81
N LYS A 50 14.14 6.53 20.75
CA LYS A 50 13.91 6.31 22.18
C LYS A 50 12.46 6.62 22.59
N ALA A 51 11.90 7.71 22.09
CA ALA A 51 10.51 8.09 22.36
C ALA A 51 9.51 7.01 21.88
N LEU A 52 9.75 6.40 20.71
CA LEU A 52 8.93 5.31 20.19
C LEU A 52 9.06 4.07 21.08
N GLU A 53 10.27 3.72 21.49
CA GLU A 53 10.50 2.55 22.37
C GLU A 53 9.81 2.72 23.73
N GLU A 54 9.95 3.87 24.39
CA GLU A 54 9.30 4.20 25.65
C GLU A 54 7.77 4.16 25.54
N LYS A 55 7.21 4.74 24.45
CA LYS A 55 5.77 4.70 24.20
C LYS A 55 5.28 3.27 24.02
N MET A 56 5.95 2.47 23.19
CA MET A 56 5.59 1.07 22.95
C MET A 56 5.67 0.23 24.22
N GLU A 57 6.66 0.48 25.07
CA GLU A 57 6.82 -0.21 26.36
C GLU A 57 5.66 0.13 27.31
N SER A 58 5.22 1.39 27.34
CA SER A 58 4.12 1.84 28.21
C SER A 58 2.76 1.22 27.87
N ILE A 59 2.55 0.84 26.59
CA ILE A 59 1.25 0.30 26.11
C ILE A 59 1.31 -1.19 25.75
N LYS A 60 2.41 -1.88 25.99
CA LYS A 60 2.69 -3.25 25.50
C LYS A 60 1.64 -4.30 25.85
N ASN A 61 0.90 -4.10 26.94
CA ASN A 61 -0.10 -5.03 27.44
C ASN A 61 -1.52 -4.74 26.90
N ASP A 62 -1.72 -3.66 26.17
CA ASP A 62 -2.99 -3.27 25.55
C ASP A 62 -2.88 -3.33 24.03
N GLU A 63 -3.36 -4.43 23.44
CA GLU A 63 -3.32 -4.64 21.98
C GLU A 63 -4.08 -3.56 21.20
N LYS A 64 -5.17 -3.02 21.78
CA LYS A 64 -5.95 -1.97 21.11
C LYS A 64 -5.17 -0.66 21.11
N ALA A 65 -4.55 -0.31 22.24
CA ALA A 65 -3.69 0.86 22.34
C ALA A 65 -2.47 0.75 21.39
N VAL A 66 -1.84 -0.44 21.30
CA VAL A 66 -0.73 -0.68 20.37
C VAL A 66 -1.17 -0.47 18.91
N LYS A 67 -2.32 -1.00 18.50
CA LYS A 67 -2.83 -0.82 17.13
C LYS A 67 -3.19 0.64 16.83
N ALA A 68 -3.88 1.31 17.77
CA ALA A 68 -4.23 2.72 17.63
C ALA A 68 -2.97 3.60 17.48
N PHE A 69 -2.00 3.40 18.34
CA PHE A 69 -0.72 4.08 18.28
C PHE A 69 0.06 3.73 16.98
N GLY A 70 -0.01 2.48 16.52
CA GLY A 70 0.60 2.05 15.27
C GLY A 70 0.04 2.79 14.04
N ILE A 71 -1.27 3.09 14.06
CA ILE A 71 -1.92 3.91 13.02
C ILE A 71 -1.46 5.36 13.13
N GLU A 72 -1.53 5.96 14.33
CA GLU A 72 -1.13 7.36 14.57
C GLU A 72 0.33 7.60 14.14
N PHE A 73 1.25 6.78 14.63
CA PHE A 73 2.66 6.83 14.26
C PHE A 73 2.88 6.61 12.76
N GLY A 74 2.13 5.67 12.16
CA GLY A 74 2.18 5.41 10.72
C GLY A 74 1.75 6.62 9.90
N VAL A 75 0.69 7.30 10.30
CA VAL A 75 0.22 8.55 9.64
C VAL A 75 1.28 9.64 9.75
N GLU A 76 1.84 9.84 10.94
CA GLU A 76 2.85 10.88 11.20
C GLU A 76 4.11 10.66 10.33
N ILE A 77 4.68 9.45 10.34
CA ILE A 77 5.87 9.14 9.55
C ILE A 77 5.61 9.25 8.04
N CYS A 78 4.42 8.80 7.57
CA CYS A 78 4.03 8.92 6.17
C CYS A 78 3.89 10.39 5.73
N LYS A 79 3.23 11.23 6.53
CA LYS A 79 3.12 12.68 6.25
C LYS A 79 4.50 13.31 6.10
N LYS A 80 5.40 13.05 7.06
CA LYS A 80 6.76 13.58 7.02
C LYS A 80 7.55 13.13 5.79
N LEU A 81 7.38 11.90 5.35
CA LEU A 81 8.00 11.38 4.13
C LEU A 81 7.42 12.04 2.88
N ILE A 82 6.09 12.19 2.80
CA ILE A 82 5.41 12.84 1.67
C ILE A 82 5.84 14.30 1.58
N ASP A 83 5.85 15.03 2.70
CA ASP A 83 6.32 16.43 2.77
C ASP A 83 7.80 16.55 2.38
N GLY A 84 8.60 15.53 2.66
CA GLY A 84 9.99 15.39 2.22
C GLY A 84 10.16 15.02 0.74
N GLY A 85 9.06 14.90 -0.02
CA GLY A 85 9.08 14.74 -1.48
C GLY A 85 9.28 13.31 -1.98
N VAL A 86 8.95 12.28 -1.17
CA VAL A 86 8.96 10.90 -1.69
C VAL A 86 7.81 10.69 -2.68
N SER A 87 8.08 9.96 -3.76
CA SER A 87 7.13 9.72 -4.85
C SER A 87 6.15 8.56 -4.58
N GLY A 88 6.36 7.79 -3.52
CA GLY A 88 5.51 6.65 -3.17
C GLY A 88 5.91 6.03 -1.84
N LEU A 89 5.00 5.22 -1.28
CA LEU A 89 5.16 4.53 -0.01
C LEU A 89 4.96 3.02 -0.23
N HIS A 90 5.80 2.20 0.38
CA HIS A 90 5.66 0.75 0.39
C HIS A 90 5.39 0.25 1.81
N PHE A 91 4.30 -0.51 1.99
CA PHE A 91 3.93 -1.05 3.30
C PHE A 91 4.21 -2.54 3.40
N TYR A 92 4.96 -2.94 4.42
CA TYR A 92 5.11 -4.35 4.80
C TYR A 92 3.96 -4.74 5.71
N THR A 93 2.94 -5.40 5.15
CA THR A 93 1.70 -5.71 5.88
C THR A 93 1.78 -7.01 6.66
N LEU A 94 2.59 -7.97 6.22
CA LEU A 94 2.63 -9.34 6.76
C LEU A 94 1.24 -9.99 6.86
N ASN A 95 0.37 -9.72 5.87
CA ASN A 95 -1.04 -10.11 5.80
C ASN A 95 -1.95 -9.49 6.89
N LEU A 96 -1.51 -8.40 7.52
CA LEU A 96 -2.24 -7.67 8.54
C LEU A 96 -2.62 -6.27 8.02
N GLU A 97 -3.67 -6.19 7.20
CA GLU A 97 -4.04 -4.99 6.44
C GLU A 97 -4.69 -3.88 7.29
N LYS A 98 -5.30 -4.21 8.45
CA LYS A 98 -6.13 -3.26 9.22
C LYS A 98 -5.40 -1.99 9.61
N VAL A 99 -4.16 -2.09 10.06
CA VAL A 99 -3.35 -0.91 10.43
C VAL A 99 -2.99 -0.09 9.19
N VAL A 100 -2.72 -0.74 8.06
CA VAL A 100 -2.43 -0.04 6.79
C VAL A 100 -3.65 0.75 6.34
N TYR A 101 -4.85 0.16 6.37
CA TYR A 101 -6.07 0.88 6.04
C TYR A 101 -6.29 2.09 6.97
N GLY A 102 -6.07 1.93 8.27
CA GLY A 102 -6.15 3.05 9.21
C GLY A 102 -5.14 4.17 8.90
N ILE A 103 -3.92 3.82 8.46
CA ILE A 103 -2.92 4.80 8.03
C ILE A 103 -3.39 5.53 6.76
N LEU A 104 -3.88 4.79 5.76
CA LEU A 104 -4.38 5.38 4.51
C LEU A 104 -5.59 6.29 4.75
N ASP A 105 -6.50 5.90 5.66
CA ASP A 105 -7.61 6.74 6.12
C ASP A 105 -7.12 8.04 6.76
N GLY A 106 -6.16 7.93 7.67
CA GLY A 106 -5.56 9.10 8.34
C GLY A 106 -4.76 10.02 7.40
N LEU A 107 -4.34 9.53 6.25
CA LEU A 107 -3.71 10.31 5.18
C LEU A 107 -4.74 10.91 4.20
N GLY A 108 -6.02 10.56 4.30
CA GLY A 108 -7.05 10.96 3.36
C GLY A 108 -6.96 10.29 1.98
N ILE A 109 -6.18 9.20 1.87
CA ILE A 109 -5.94 8.51 0.59
C ILE A 109 -6.99 7.42 0.34
N SER A 110 -7.60 6.88 1.40
CA SER A 110 -8.52 5.74 1.30
C SER A 110 -9.82 6.04 0.56
N ASN A 111 -10.29 7.27 0.56
CA ASN A 111 -11.50 7.67 -0.16
C ASN A 111 -11.42 7.43 -1.68
N ASN A 112 -10.22 7.20 -2.22
CA ASN A 112 -10.02 6.84 -3.62
C ASN A 112 -9.71 5.34 -3.83
N LEU A 113 -9.45 4.58 -2.76
CA LEU A 113 -9.08 3.17 -2.82
C LEU A 113 -10.16 2.23 -2.28
N THR A 114 -10.96 2.72 -1.33
CA THR A 114 -12.10 2.01 -0.82
C THR A 114 -13.37 2.61 -1.42
N GLY A 115 -13.76 2.18 -2.58
CA GLY A 115 -15.16 2.23 -3.01
C GLY A 115 -16.07 1.38 -2.11
N ARG A 116 -15.69 1.20 -0.84
CA ARG A 116 -16.46 0.65 0.27
C ARG A 116 -16.97 1.80 1.12
N SER A 117 -17.86 2.60 0.55
CA SER A 117 -18.88 3.27 1.35
C SER A 117 -19.74 2.17 1.98
N ASN A 118 -19.82 2.19 3.31
CA ASN A 118 -20.77 1.40 4.07
C ASN A 118 -22.14 1.43 3.39
N GLU A 119 -22.69 0.26 3.08
CA GLU A 119 -24.11 -0.07 2.97
C GLU A 119 -25.07 0.83 2.17
N ALA A 120 -24.59 1.55 1.16
CA ALA A 120 -25.54 2.13 0.21
C ALA A 120 -24.95 1.93 -1.20
N ASP A 121 -25.62 1.11 -1.98
CA ASP A 121 -25.45 0.93 -3.43
C ASP A 121 -24.78 -0.34 -3.97
N ALA A 122 -25.09 -1.49 -3.41
CA ALA A 122 -24.91 -2.74 -4.14
C ALA A 122 -25.72 -2.77 -5.47
N SER A 123 -26.80 -1.97 -5.57
CA SER A 123 -27.61 -1.85 -6.78
C SER A 123 -27.00 -0.93 -7.84
N THR A 124 -26.27 0.13 -7.41
CA THR A 124 -25.63 1.08 -8.35
C THR A 124 -24.30 0.55 -8.87
N MET A 125 -23.57 -0.23 -8.06
CA MET A 125 -22.31 -0.86 -8.48
C MET A 125 -22.52 -2.00 -9.48
N ALA A 126 -23.61 -2.75 -9.39
CA ALA A 126 -23.97 -3.76 -10.37
C ALA A 126 -24.31 -3.16 -11.76
N ALA A 127 -24.81 -1.92 -11.79
CA ALA A 127 -25.14 -1.23 -13.03
C ALA A 127 -23.92 -0.57 -13.72
N VAL A 128 -22.91 -0.15 -12.94
CA VAL A 128 -21.69 0.49 -13.49
C VAL A 128 -20.66 -0.57 -13.92
N GLY A 129 -20.64 -1.73 -13.28
CA GLY A 129 -19.66 -2.79 -13.54
C GLY A 129 -19.82 -3.52 -14.88
N SER A 130 -21.04 -3.53 -15.48
CA SER A 130 -21.30 -4.31 -16.68
C SER A 130 -21.23 -3.54 -18.00
N ALA A 131 -21.11 -2.22 -17.97
CA ALA A 131 -21.25 -1.40 -19.19
C ALA A 131 -19.92 -0.99 -19.85
N TRP A 132 -18.77 -1.16 -19.20
CA TRP A 132 -17.54 -0.50 -19.64
C TRP A 132 -16.35 -1.42 -19.97
N ALA A 133 -16.33 -2.66 -19.50
CA ALA A 133 -15.35 -3.67 -19.92
C ALA A 133 -16.01 -5.03 -20.12
N ARG A 134 -15.56 -5.77 -21.11
CA ARG A 134 -16.02 -7.12 -21.44
C ARG A 134 -14.82 -8.05 -21.50
N VAL A 135 -15.04 -9.33 -21.28
CA VAL A 135 -14.03 -10.36 -21.54
C VAL A 135 -13.54 -10.22 -22.98
N GLY A 136 -12.23 -10.20 -23.16
CA GLY A 136 -11.54 -9.98 -24.43
C GLY A 136 -11.20 -8.51 -24.75
N ASP A 137 -11.68 -7.55 -23.96
CA ASP A 137 -11.28 -6.14 -24.14
C ASP A 137 -9.82 -5.91 -23.80
N VAL A 138 -9.14 -5.09 -24.59
CA VAL A 138 -7.80 -4.60 -24.29
C VAL A 138 -7.91 -3.38 -23.38
N VAL A 139 -7.21 -3.42 -22.27
CA VAL A 139 -7.27 -2.36 -21.25
C VAL A 139 -5.88 -1.88 -20.86
N LYS A 140 -5.82 -0.64 -20.37
CA LYS A 140 -4.61 -0.02 -19.83
C LYS A 140 -4.79 0.22 -18.34
N SER A 141 -3.83 -0.22 -17.55
CA SER A 141 -3.75 -0.01 -16.12
C SER A 141 -2.42 0.63 -15.74
N VAL A 142 -2.22 0.90 -14.44
CA VAL A 142 -0.93 1.34 -13.90
C VAL A 142 0.18 0.31 -14.08
N TYR A 143 -0.19 -0.97 -14.29
CA TYR A 143 0.73 -2.07 -14.54
C TYR A 143 1.03 -2.30 -16.03
N GLY A 144 0.43 -1.52 -16.93
CA GLY A 144 0.58 -1.65 -18.36
C GLY A 144 -0.71 -2.06 -19.07
N THR A 145 -0.56 -2.59 -20.29
CA THR A 145 -1.68 -3.11 -21.11
C THR A 145 -1.89 -4.59 -20.85
N GLY A 146 -3.14 -5.03 -20.98
CA GLY A 146 -3.52 -6.43 -20.85
C GLY A 146 -4.91 -6.70 -21.41
N VAL A 147 -5.30 -7.97 -21.43
CA VAL A 147 -6.59 -8.43 -21.91
C VAL A 147 -7.44 -8.87 -20.71
N VAL A 148 -8.72 -8.50 -20.71
CA VAL A 148 -9.68 -8.94 -19.69
C VAL A 148 -10.05 -10.40 -19.94
N ASP A 149 -9.70 -11.29 -19.01
CA ASP A 149 -10.03 -12.70 -19.11
C ASP A 149 -11.34 -13.04 -18.42
N GLU A 150 -11.64 -12.36 -17.31
CA GLU A 150 -12.83 -12.64 -16.50
C GLU A 150 -13.29 -11.35 -15.84
N ILE A 151 -14.61 -11.22 -15.67
CA ILE A 151 -15.21 -10.23 -14.79
C ILE A 151 -15.90 -10.95 -13.64
N ARG A 152 -15.46 -10.68 -12.43
CA ARG A 152 -15.99 -11.31 -11.21
C ARG A 152 -17.33 -10.71 -10.82
N PRO A 153 -18.14 -11.41 -9.98
CA PRO A 153 -19.41 -10.90 -9.50
C PRO A 153 -19.32 -9.57 -8.71
N ASP A 154 -18.17 -9.28 -8.12
CA ASP A 154 -17.89 -8.02 -7.41
C ASP A 154 -17.48 -6.87 -8.35
N GLY A 155 -17.51 -7.11 -9.66
CA GLY A 155 -17.12 -6.15 -10.70
C GLY A 155 -15.60 -6.06 -10.94
N ALA A 156 -14.77 -6.77 -10.21
CA ALA A 156 -13.32 -6.82 -10.46
C ALA A 156 -13.03 -7.58 -11.76
N ALA A 157 -12.10 -7.05 -12.56
CA ALA A 157 -11.62 -7.71 -13.77
C ALA A 157 -10.31 -8.45 -13.51
N VAL A 158 -10.23 -9.69 -13.99
CA VAL A 158 -8.99 -10.45 -14.10
C VAL A 158 -8.37 -10.13 -15.45
N ILE A 159 -7.15 -9.60 -15.46
CA ILE A 159 -6.49 -9.08 -16.65
C ILE A 159 -5.15 -9.80 -16.81
N THR A 160 -4.94 -10.49 -17.95
CA THR A 160 -3.63 -11.02 -18.33
C THR A 160 -2.79 -9.92 -18.94
N MET A 161 -1.61 -9.68 -18.38
CA MET A 161 -0.72 -8.58 -18.79
C MET A 161 0.09 -8.95 -20.04
N ASP A 162 0.10 -8.08 -21.05
CA ASP A 162 0.72 -8.36 -22.35
C ASP A 162 2.25 -8.34 -22.30
N LYS A 163 2.82 -7.38 -21.58
CA LYS A 163 4.26 -7.06 -21.60
C LYS A 163 5.06 -7.68 -20.46
N TRP A 164 4.41 -8.40 -19.56
CA TRP A 164 5.07 -9.03 -18.43
C TRP A 164 5.16 -10.53 -18.66
N GLU A 165 6.32 -11.10 -18.38
CA GLU A 165 6.56 -12.52 -18.48
C GLU A 165 7.18 -12.99 -17.17
N LEU A 166 6.55 -14.00 -16.55
CA LEU A 166 7.06 -14.67 -15.37
C LEU A 166 8.05 -15.77 -15.79
N ALA A 167 8.75 -16.35 -14.82
CA ALA A 167 9.58 -17.52 -15.07
C ALA A 167 8.76 -18.61 -15.80
N PHE A 168 9.38 -19.26 -16.77
CA PHE A 168 8.77 -20.27 -17.66
C PHE A 168 7.74 -19.77 -18.68
N GLY A 169 7.79 -18.50 -19.07
CA GLY A 169 6.95 -17.95 -20.14
C GLY A 169 5.48 -17.72 -19.74
N GLN A 170 5.15 -17.79 -18.45
CA GLN A 170 3.81 -17.51 -17.97
C GLN A 170 3.56 -16.00 -17.93
N LYS A 171 2.38 -15.57 -18.42
CA LYS A 171 1.95 -14.19 -18.30
C LYS A 171 1.28 -13.97 -16.94
N PRO A 172 1.64 -12.93 -16.18
CA PRO A 172 0.98 -12.64 -14.93
C PRO A 172 -0.42 -12.09 -15.15
N THR A 173 -1.31 -12.40 -14.22
CA THR A 173 -2.66 -11.83 -14.15
C THR A 173 -2.75 -10.79 -13.04
N ALA A 174 -3.45 -9.70 -13.28
CA ALA A 174 -3.80 -8.70 -12.27
C ALA A 174 -5.31 -8.73 -12.03
N VAL A 175 -5.73 -8.66 -10.78
CA VAL A 175 -7.14 -8.48 -10.40
C VAL A 175 -7.34 -7.01 -10.07
N LEU A 176 -8.07 -6.29 -10.91
CA LEU A 176 -8.25 -4.84 -10.80
C LEU A 176 -9.72 -4.50 -10.58
N GLN A 177 -9.96 -3.58 -9.66
CA GLN A 177 -11.29 -3.03 -9.40
C GLN A 177 -11.74 -2.07 -10.52
N PRO A 178 -13.04 -1.87 -10.71
CA PRO A 178 -13.56 -0.84 -11.60
C PRO A 178 -12.90 0.52 -11.31
N GLY A 179 -12.46 1.22 -12.36
CA GLY A 179 -11.74 2.50 -12.25
C GLY A 179 -10.21 2.40 -12.14
N ALA A 180 -9.65 1.22 -11.85
CA ALA A 180 -8.20 1.01 -11.83
C ALA A 180 -7.59 0.76 -13.23
N PHE A 181 -8.40 0.72 -14.27
CA PHE A 181 -8.01 0.53 -15.66
C PHE A 181 -8.99 1.23 -16.62
N SER A 182 -8.57 1.47 -17.85
CA SER A 182 -9.38 2.07 -18.92
C SER A 182 -9.31 1.21 -20.18
N LYS A 183 -10.42 1.13 -20.91
CA LYS A 183 -10.48 0.44 -22.21
C LYS A 183 -9.66 1.21 -23.25
N ILE A 184 -8.89 0.49 -24.05
CA ILE A 184 -8.20 1.03 -25.22
C ILE A 184 -9.09 0.72 -26.43
N PHE A 185 -9.51 1.76 -27.15
CA PHE A 185 -10.30 1.66 -28.38
C PHE A 185 -9.38 1.50 -29.57
#